data_b8f6f12873664da94d997925c4faaf2c
#
_entry.id   b8f6f12873664da94d997925c4faaf2c
#
_cell.length_a   1.000
_cell.length_b   1.000
_cell.length_c   1.000
_cell.angle_alpha   90.00
_cell.angle_beta   90.00
_cell.angle_gamma   90.00
#
_symmetry.space_group_name_H-M   'P 1'
#
loop_
_entity.id
_entity.type
_entity.pdbx_description
1 polymer ?
#
loop_
_entity_poly.entity_id
_entity_poly.type
_entity_poly.pdbx_seq_one_letter_code
_entity_poly.pdbx_strand_id
1 'polypeptide(L)'
;METLQDHINSSKRDGHIEFYIEERNEEHVISRMPVSKGILNPFGVVQAGAMIWLADVTASVLAIGSQEIGPEGKGFPLVVDLHTTLLSNQREGKIKAEARFVRKSRRIFVIRTRITGNEGRLLAEVTSTHIPAV
;
A
#
# COMPACT_ATOMS: atom_id res chain seq x y z
N MET A 1 30.70 -0.93 -21.70
CA MET A 1 29.27 -1.22 -21.63
C MET A 1 28.85 -1.47 -20.20
N GLU A 2 27.82 -0.81 -19.76
CA GLU A 2 27.31 -0.99 -18.40
C GLU A 2 26.65 -2.36 -18.28
N THR A 3 27.01 -3.12 -17.24
CA THR A 3 26.37 -4.41 -16.95
C THR A 3 25.07 -4.15 -16.15
N LEU A 4 24.25 -5.16 -16.04
CA LEU A 4 23.06 -5.08 -15.19
C LEU A 4 23.44 -4.75 -13.75
N GLN A 5 24.49 -5.39 -13.23
CA GLN A 5 24.96 -5.14 -11.87
C GLN A 5 25.40 -3.69 -11.69
N ASP A 6 26.13 -3.14 -12.66
CA ASP A 6 26.56 -1.74 -12.62
C ASP A 6 25.36 -0.81 -12.62
N HIS A 7 24.38 -1.08 -13.46
CA HIS A 7 23.18 -0.27 -13.55
C HIS A 7 22.42 -0.24 -12.21
N ILE A 8 22.22 -1.42 -11.62
CA ILE A 8 21.50 -1.52 -10.35
C ILE A 8 22.28 -0.83 -9.22
N ASN A 9 23.56 -1.08 -9.13
CA ASN A 9 24.39 -0.52 -8.04
C ASN A 9 24.56 0.98 -8.14
N SER A 10 24.53 1.54 -9.34
CA SER A 10 24.66 2.99 -9.53
C SER A 10 23.34 3.74 -9.42
N SER A 11 22.23 3.04 -9.42
CA SER A 11 20.91 3.67 -9.29
C SER A 11 20.73 4.25 -7.89
N LYS A 12 20.35 5.52 -7.84
CA LYS A 12 20.11 6.18 -6.56
C LYS A 12 18.75 5.80 -6.02
N ARG A 13 18.72 5.44 -4.74
CA ARG A 13 17.49 5.13 -4.01
C ARG A 13 17.50 5.99 -2.75
N ASP A 14 16.69 7.02 -2.74
CA ASP A 14 16.60 7.90 -1.57
C ASP A 14 15.60 7.39 -0.54
N GLY A 15 14.82 6.38 -0.89
CA GLY A 15 13.87 5.78 0.03
C GLY A 15 12.71 6.67 0.42
N HIS A 16 12.57 7.81 -0.22
CA HIS A 16 11.48 8.73 0.09
C HIS A 16 10.18 8.19 -0.44
N ILE A 17 9.25 7.88 0.46
CA ILE A 17 7.94 7.34 0.13
C ILE A 17 6.91 8.05 1.00
N GLU A 18 5.80 8.47 0.39
CA GLU A 18 4.76 9.15 1.12
C GLU A 18 3.39 8.86 0.51
N PHE A 19 2.36 9.02 1.32
CA PHE A 19 0.98 8.87 0.89
C PHE A 19 0.12 9.86 1.64
N TYR A 20 -1.10 10.06 1.16
CA TYR A 20 -2.10 10.81 1.89
C TYR A 20 -3.45 10.13 1.77
N ILE A 21 -4.26 10.29 2.81
CA ILE A 21 -5.63 9.77 2.82
C ILE A 21 -6.51 10.79 2.11
N GLU A 22 -7.21 10.36 1.06
CA GLU A 22 -8.13 11.21 0.32
C GLU A 22 -9.54 11.13 0.89
N GLU A 23 -9.97 9.91 1.27
CA GLU A 23 -11.29 9.67 1.79
C GLU A 23 -11.26 8.53 2.79
N ARG A 24 -12.00 8.69 3.86
CA ARG A 24 -12.04 7.69 4.91
C ARG A 24 -13.41 7.64 5.56
N ASN A 25 -13.98 6.46 5.64
CA ASN A 25 -15.20 6.20 6.42
C ASN A 25 -15.16 4.76 6.94
N GLU A 26 -16.25 4.29 7.55
CA GLU A 26 -16.28 2.96 8.16
C GLU A 26 -16.28 1.82 7.14
N GLU A 27 -16.58 2.10 5.88
CA GLU A 27 -16.69 1.08 4.84
C GLU A 27 -15.48 0.99 3.94
N HIS A 28 -14.78 2.11 3.75
CA HIS A 28 -13.61 2.14 2.88
C HIS A 28 -12.63 3.23 3.23
N VAL A 29 -11.43 3.09 2.73
CA VAL A 29 -10.40 4.11 2.79
C VAL A 29 -9.78 4.22 1.40
N ILE A 30 -9.67 5.45 0.92
CA ILE A 30 -8.99 5.76 -0.33
C ILE A 30 -7.77 6.61 0.00
N SER A 31 -6.63 6.19 -0.48
CA SER A 31 -5.38 6.94 -0.34
C SER A 31 -4.68 7.07 -1.68
N ARG A 32 -3.74 8.00 -1.75
CA ARG A 32 -2.96 8.28 -2.94
C ARG A 32 -1.49 8.30 -2.60
N MET A 33 -0.68 7.88 -3.56
CA MET A 33 0.77 7.97 -3.45
C MET A 33 1.31 8.59 -4.73
N PRO A 34 1.99 9.75 -4.62
CA PRO A 34 2.67 10.32 -5.77
C PRO A 34 3.79 9.40 -6.24
N VAL A 35 3.95 9.24 -7.54
CA VAL A 35 5.06 8.48 -8.08
C VAL A 35 6.28 9.40 -8.11
N SER A 36 7.14 9.23 -7.13
CA SER A 36 8.38 10.00 -7.00
C SER A 36 9.57 9.11 -7.31
N LYS A 37 10.74 9.72 -7.47
CA LYS A 37 11.95 8.98 -7.80
C LYS A 37 12.28 7.92 -6.76
N GLY A 38 11.99 8.16 -5.49
CA GLY A 38 12.35 7.25 -4.40
C GLY A 38 11.58 5.94 -4.41
N ILE A 39 10.47 5.85 -5.14
CA ILE A 39 9.69 4.61 -5.24
C ILE A 39 9.85 3.89 -6.56
N LEU A 40 10.72 4.40 -7.43
CA LEU A 40 11.00 3.75 -8.71
C LEU A 40 12.10 2.71 -8.57
N ASN A 41 11.98 1.64 -9.34
CA ASN A 41 13.05 0.67 -9.45
C ASN A 41 14.13 1.19 -10.43
N PRO A 42 15.27 0.50 -10.59
CA PRO A 42 16.32 0.98 -11.51
C PRO A 42 15.89 1.11 -12.97
N PHE A 43 14.73 0.59 -13.34
CA PHE A 43 14.21 0.65 -14.71
C PHE A 43 13.10 1.68 -14.88
N GLY A 44 12.84 2.48 -13.85
CA GLY A 44 11.92 3.61 -13.94
C GLY A 44 10.45 3.28 -13.79
N VAL A 45 10.11 2.13 -13.23
CA VAL A 45 8.72 1.80 -12.88
C VAL A 45 8.58 1.67 -11.37
N VAL A 46 7.35 1.85 -10.87
CA VAL A 46 7.07 1.79 -9.45
C VAL A 46 7.46 0.42 -8.90
N GLN A 47 8.20 0.40 -7.81
CA GLN A 47 8.56 -0.85 -7.17
C GLN A 47 7.33 -1.55 -6.60
N ALA A 48 7.30 -2.89 -6.75
CA ALA A 48 6.23 -3.70 -6.18
C ALA A 48 6.10 -3.45 -4.67
N GLY A 49 7.23 -3.33 -3.98
CA GLY A 49 7.25 -3.06 -2.54
C GLY A 49 6.56 -1.75 -2.17
N ALA A 50 6.65 -0.72 -3.02
CA ALA A 50 5.96 0.54 -2.78
C ALA A 50 4.46 0.38 -2.90
N MET A 51 3.98 -0.38 -3.88
CA MET A 51 2.55 -0.67 -4.02
C MET A 51 2.02 -1.50 -2.85
N ILE A 52 2.79 -2.48 -2.41
CA ILE A 52 2.42 -3.30 -1.25
C ILE A 52 2.39 -2.45 0.02
N TRP A 53 3.36 -1.55 0.18
CA TRP A 53 3.39 -0.63 1.30
C TRP A 53 2.14 0.25 1.32
N LEU A 54 1.76 0.81 0.17
CA LEU A 54 0.56 1.64 0.08
C LEU A 54 -0.69 0.85 0.45
N ALA A 55 -0.80 -0.39 -0.03
CA ALA A 55 -1.93 -1.26 0.31
C ALA A 55 -1.96 -1.56 1.81
N ASP A 56 -0.80 -1.85 2.40
CA ASP A 56 -0.69 -2.15 3.82
C ASP A 56 -1.14 -0.97 4.68
N VAL A 57 -0.62 0.23 4.42
CA VAL A 57 -0.98 1.40 5.23
C VAL A 57 -2.45 1.78 5.03
N THR A 58 -2.99 1.64 3.82
CA THR A 58 -4.39 1.95 3.54
C THR A 58 -5.32 0.97 4.24
N ALA A 59 -5.03 -0.32 4.14
CA ALA A 59 -5.81 -1.36 4.81
C ALA A 59 -5.73 -1.22 6.33
N SER A 60 -4.56 -0.87 6.85
CA SER A 60 -4.38 -0.68 8.29
C SER A 60 -5.21 0.48 8.82
N VAL A 61 -5.30 1.57 8.06
CA VAL A 61 -6.16 2.70 8.41
C VAL A 61 -7.63 2.26 8.47
N LEU A 62 -8.07 1.44 7.51
CA LEU A 62 -9.43 0.90 7.53
C LEU A 62 -9.65 0.00 8.74
N ALA A 63 -8.69 -0.86 9.06
CA ALA A 63 -8.78 -1.77 10.21
C ALA A 63 -8.84 -1.02 11.55
N ILE A 64 -8.14 0.11 11.65
CA ILE A 64 -8.20 0.96 12.86
C ILE A 64 -9.62 1.45 13.08
N GLY A 65 -10.31 1.84 12.01
CA GLY A 65 -11.67 2.36 12.11
C GLY A 65 -11.74 3.62 12.96
N SER A 66 -12.68 3.65 13.87
CA SER A 66 -12.87 4.78 14.77
C SER A 66 -12.12 4.66 16.10
N GLN A 67 -11.32 3.60 16.27
CA GLN A 67 -10.55 3.41 17.48
C GLN A 67 -9.49 4.49 17.65
N GLU A 68 -9.23 4.84 18.90
CA GLU A 68 -8.07 5.65 19.23
C GLU A 68 -6.89 4.74 19.46
N ILE A 69 -5.76 5.10 18.86
CA ILE A 69 -4.52 4.36 19.04
C ILE A 69 -3.74 5.03 20.17
N GLY A 70 -3.42 4.23 21.18
CA GLY A 70 -2.71 4.73 22.35
C GLY A 70 -1.21 4.97 22.08
N PRO A 71 -0.49 5.39 23.14
CA PRO A 71 0.94 5.61 23.04
C PRO A 71 1.66 4.36 22.51
N GLU A 72 2.70 4.57 21.71
CA GLU A 72 3.51 3.49 21.14
C GLU A 72 2.69 2.50 20.29
N GLY A 73 1.57 2.96 19.72
CA GLY A 73 0.74 2.13 18.87
C GLY A 73 -0.13 1.14 19.62
N LYS A 74 -0.32 1.33 20.92
CA LYS A 74 -1.17 0.44 21.70
C LYS A 74 -2.59 0.43 21.16
N GLY A 75 -3.09 -0.76 20.86
CA GLY A 75 -4.42 -0.92 20.25
C GLY A 75 -4.38 -1.00 18.73
N PHE A 76 -3.20 -0.87 18.12
CA PHE A 76 -3.05 -0.94 16.68
C PHE A 76 -3.32 -2.37 16.19
N PRO A 77 -4.22 -2.55 15.19
CA PRO A 77 -4.46 -3.88 14.64
C PRO A 77 -3.20 -4.42 13.96
N LEU A 78 -2.96 -5.71 14.17
CA LEU A 78 -1.79 -6.37 13.62
C LEU A 78 -2.13 -7.04 12.28
N VAL A 79 -1.37 -6.75 11.23
CA VAL A 79 -1.49 -7.48 9.97
C VAL A 79 -0.72 -8.80 10.12
N VAL A 80 -1.39 -9.90 9.83
CA VAL A 80 -0.81 -11.24 10.00
C VAL A 80 -0.64 -11.99 8.69
N ASP A 81 -1.21 -11.46 7.61
CA ASP A 81 -1.12 -12.08 6.30
C ASP A 81 -1.33 -11.03 5.21
N LEU A 82 -0.51 -11.10 4.19
CA LEU A 82 -0.60 -10.24 3.01
C LEU A 82 -0.45 -11.11 1.77
N HIS A 83 -1.47 -11.10 0.92
CA HIS A 83 -1.41 -11.78 -0.36
C HIS A 83 -1.54 -10.76 -1.47
N THR A 84 -0.57 -10.71 -2.35
CA THR A 84 -0.48 -9.70 -3.41
C THR A 84 -0.46 -10.33 -4.79
N THR A 85 -1.28 -9.80 -5.69
CA THR A 85 -1.22 -10.11 -7.10
C THR A 85 -0.82 -8.82 -7.83
N LEU A 86 0.31 -8.87 -8.51
CA LEU A 86 0.85 -7.74 -9.27
C LEU A 86 0.46 -7.91 -10.74
N LEU A 87 -0.20 -6.90 -11.30
CA LEU A 87 -0.85 -7.02 -12.61
C LEU A 87 -0.28 -6.06 -13.65
N SER A 88 0.14 -4.86 -13.24
CA SER A 88 0.64 -3.82 -14.14
C SER A 88 1.53 -2.86 -13.38
N ASN A 89 2.02 -1.84 -14.07
CA ASN A 89 2.90 -0.88 -13.45
C ASN A 89 2.74 0.51 -14.09
N GLN A 90 3.47 1.48 -13.56
CA GLN A 90 3.34 2.88 -13.94
C GLN A 90 4.66 3.59 -13.68
N ARG A 91 4.95 4.67 -14.40
CA ARG A 91 6.23 5.40 -14.31
C ARG A 91 6.11 6.76 -13.67
N GLU A 92 4.91 7.35 -13.68
CA GLU A 92 4.72 8.73 -13.24
C GLU A 92 3.27 8.93 -12.78
N GLY A 93 2.97 10.11 -12.27
CA GLY A 93 1.63 10.46 -11.83
C GLY A 93 1.37 10.06 -10.39
N LYS A 94 0.18 9.56 -10.14
CA LYS A 94 -0.22 9.11 -8.80
C LYS A 94 -0.85 7.74 -8.92
N ILE A 95 -0.67 6.94 -7.88
CA ILE A 95 -1.40 5.69 -7.75
C ILE A 95 -2.39 5.81 -6.61
N LYS A 96 -3.47 5.06 -6.71
CA LYS A 96 -4.59 5.10 -5.79
C LYS A 96 -4.75 3.73 -5.14
N ALA A 97 -4.98 3.72 -3.83
CA ALA A 97 -5.37 2.52 -3.11
C ALA A 97 -6.79 2.70 -2.59
N GLU A 98 -7.61 1.69 -2.79
CA GLU A 98 -8.95 1.65 -2.22
C GLU A 98 -9.11 0.36 -1.44
N ALA A 99 -9.23 0.48 -0.12
CA ALA A 99 -9.37 -0.65 0.79
C ALA A 99 -10.84 -0.81 1.20
N ARG A 100 -11.33 -2.05 1.12
CA ARG A 100 -12.68 -2.40 1.55
C ARG A 100 -12.66 -3.71 2.31
N PHE A 101 -13.58 -3.87 3.26
CA PHE A 101 -13.70 -5.13 3.98
C PHE A 101 -14.23 -6.22 3.05
N VAL A 102 -13.56 -7.37 3.05
CA VAL A 102 -14.11 -8.62 2.54
C VAL A 102 -14.91 -9.27 3.66
N ARG A 103 -14.37 -9.21 4.87
CA ARG A 103 -15.02 -9.72 6.06
C ARG A 103 -14.59 -8.89 7.27
N LYS A 104 -15.56 -8.47 8.05
CA LYS A 104 -15.31 -7.79 9.32
C LYS A 104 -15.96 -8.60 10.41
N SER A 105 -15.18 -9.29 11.19
CA SER A 105 -15.66 -10.06 12.32
C SER A 105 -15.04 -9.54 13.62
N ARG A 106 -15.44 -10.10 14.72
CA ARG A 106 -14.97 -9.67 16.03
C ARG A 106 -13.47 -9.86 16.21
N ARG A 107 -12.89 -10.91 15.60
CA ARG A 107 -11.50 -11.31 15.83
C ARG A 107 -10.59 -11.16 14.61
N ILE A 108 -11.18 -11.08 13.43
CA ILE A 108 -10.41 -11.05 12.19
C ILE A 108 -11.07 -10.09 11.23
N PHE A 109 -10.25 -9.23 10.64
CA PHE A 109 -10.67 -8.39 9.51
C PHE A 109 -9.95 -8.89 8.28
N VAL A 110 -10.67 -9.15 7.20
CA VAL A 110 -10.08 -9.44 5.90
C VAL A 110 -10.39 -8.26 5.00
N ILE A 111 -9.36 -7.64 4.46
CA ILE A 111 -9.47 -6.42 3.67
C ILE A 111 -8.87 -6.66 2.29
N ARG A 112 -9.57 -6.21 1.26
CA ARG A 112 -9.04 -6.20 -0.10
C ARG A 112 -8.74 -4.76 -0.47
N THR A 113 -7.53 -4.53 -0.93
CA THR A 113 -7.09 -3.23 -1.38
C THR A 113 -6.73 -3.31 -2.86
N ARG A 114 -7.37 -2.47 -3.66
CA ARG A 114 -7.08 -2.37 -5.09
C ARG A 114 -6.18 -1.19 -5.33
N ILE A 115 -5.08 -1.44 -6.04
CA ILE A 115 -4.14 -0.39 -6.42
C ILE A 115 -4.38 -0.09 -7.90
N THR A 116 -4.77 1.14 -8.19
CA THR A 116 -5.03 1.58 -9.55
C THR A 116 -4.15 2.77 -9.90
N GLY A 117 -3.84 2.90 -11.17
CA GLY A 117 -3.01 3.98 -11.68
C GLY A 117 -3.77 4.88 -12.63
N ASN A 118 -3.03 5.48 -13.55
CA ASN A 118 -3.58 6.38 -14.56
C ASN A 118 -4.67 5.67 -15.35
N GLU A 119 -5.76 6.40 -15.62
CA GLU A 119 -6.90 5.92 -16.41
C GLU A 119 -7.58 4.68 -15.79
N GLY A 120 -7.46 4.53 -14.47
CA GLY A 120 -8.12 3.43 -13.77
C GLY A 120 -7.48 2.06 -13.98
N ARG A 121 -6.27 2.00 -14.54
CA ARG A 121 -5.57 0.73 -14.75
C ARG A 121 -5.32 0.03 -13.43
N LEU A 122 -5.72 -1.22 -13.32
CA LEU A 122 -5.47 -2.02 -12.13
C LEU A 122 -4.00 -2.45 -12.12
N LEU A 123 -3.26 -2.00 -11.11
CA LEU A 123 -1.84 -2.29 -10.97
C LEU A 123 -1.60 -3.50 -10.07
N ALA A 124 -2.38 -3.61 -9.01
CA ALA A 124 -2.23 -4.70 -8.04
C ALA A 124 -3.50 -4.89 -7.23
N GLU A 125 -3.64 -6.07 -6.66
CA GLU A 125 -4.67 -6.38 -5.67
C GLU A 125 -4.00 -7.03 -4.48
N VAL A 126 -4.33 -6.54 -3.27
CA VAL A 126 -3.76 -7.06 -2.03
C VAL A 126 -4.88 -7.46 -1.11
N THR A 127 -4.87 -8.71 -0.67
CA THR A 127 -5.77 -9.16 0.38
C THR A 127 -4.96 -9.31 1.65
N SER A 128 -5.39 -8.62 2.70
CA SER A 128 -4.69 -8.62 3.98
C SER A 128 -5.62 -9.05 5.09
N THR A 129 -5.04 -9.74 6.08
CA THR A 129 -5.76 -10.20 7.26
C THR A 129 -5.20 -9.48 8.47
N HIS A 130 -6.08 -8.90 9.26
CA HIS A 130 -5.71 -8.10 10.42
C HIS A 130 -6.39 -8.68 11.67
N ILE A 131 -5.65 -8.71 12.75
CA ILE A 131 -6.17 -9.13 14.04
C ILE A 131 -6.33 -7.86 14.88
N PRO A 132 -7.53 -7.56 15.39
CA PRO A 132 -7.70 -6.44 16.29
C PRO A 132 -6.78 -6.58 17.49
N ALA A 133 -6.22 -5.47 17.92
CA ALA A 133 -5.35 -5.49 19.09
C ALA A 133 -6.16 -5.79 20.35
N VAL A 134 -5.52 -6.47 21.26
CA VAL A 134 -6.10 -6.84 22.55
C VAL A 134 -5.83 -5.75 23.57
#